data_e61cc11973a7415473422d82ed669e0c
#
_entry.id   e61cc11973a7415473422d82ed669e0c
#
_cell.length_a   1.000
_cell.length_b   1.000
_cell.length_c   1.000
_cell.angle_alpha   90.00
_cell.angle_beta   90.00
_cell.angle_gamma   90.00
#
_symmetry.space_group_name_H-M   'P 1'
#
loop_
_entity.id
_entity.type
_entity.pdbx_description
1 polymer ?
#
loop_
_entity_poly.entity_id
_entity_poly.type
_entity_poly.pdbx_seq_one_letter_code
_entity_poly.pdbx_strand_id
1 'polypeptide(L)'
;MHKSKNKINAVTVSIDYSDYLEKIILNRQQVDRWVIVTHKSDKKTIRLCESYNVEYILSRDIYSNMSPFAKGKAINEGLKYLESDDWVLQIDSDILLPDNFKASVNALHLDVDTLYGARRTNISGSIINEITPDGNPVVGDIIGFFQLWHSSKFSDYVDKSKTASEDDSQHSRRFLKREALDLFVVDVSNERCINHDGRGAYGKRKYLLYND
;
A
#
# COMPACT_ATOMS: atom_id res chain seq x y z
N MET A 1 24.69 11.00 -21.08
CA MET A 1 23.55 11.53 -20.28
C MET A 1 23.26 10.54 -19.17
N HIS A 2 23.56 10.87 -17.89
CA HIS A 2 23.08 10.07 -16.78
C HIS A 2 21.56 10.23 -16.74
N LYS A 3 20.82 9.14 -17.04
CA LYS A 3 19.39 9.12 -16.72
C LYS A 3 19.24 9.35 -15.22
N SER A 4 18.46 10.35 -14.87
CA SER A 4 17.98 10.53 -13.50
C SER A 4 17.40 9.19 -13.04
N LYS A 5 17.90 8.66 -11.91
CA LYS A 5 17.30 7.46 -11.32
C LYS A 5 15.88 7.80 -10.91
N ASN A 6 14.95 6.91 -11.24
CA ASN A 6 13.56 7.05 -10.77
C ASN A 6 13.56 7.06 -9.23
N LYS A 7 13.10 8.14 -8.62
CA LYS A 7 12.83 8.13 -7.18
C LYS A 7 11.52 7.39 -6.94
N ILE A 8 11.52 6.55 -5.93
CA ILE A 8 10.35 5.77 -5.51
C ILE A 8 10.01 6.17 -4.09
N ASN A 9 8.90 6.87 -3.93
CA ASN A 9 8.37 7.28 -2.64
C ASN A 9 7.18 6.41 -2.26
N ALA A 10 7.17 5.83 -1.07
CA ALA A 10 6.14 4.90 -0.66
C ALA A 10 5.21 5.47 0.41
N VAL A 11 3.95 5.05 0.36
CA VAL A 11 2.93 5.30 1.37
C VAL A 11 2.30 4.00 1.81
N THR A 12 2.18 3.80 3.13
CA THR A 12 1.51 2.65 3.74
C THR A 12 0.53 3.13 4.80
N VAL A 13 -0.70 2.62 4.76
CA VAL A 13 -1.66 2.85 5.85
C VAL A 13 -1.62 1.66 6.80
N SER A 14 -1.32 1.91 8.08
CA SER A 14 -1.20 0.87 9.10
C SER A 14 -1.93 1.26 10.37
N ILE A 15 -2.95 0.47 10.77
CA ILE A 15 -3.67 0.62 12.03
C ILE A 15 -3.89 -0.75 12.66
N ASP A 16 -3.41 -0.92 13.90
CA ASP A 16 -3.45 -2.18 14.64
C ASP A 16 -2.71 -3.34 13.94
N TYR A 17 -1.76 -3.00 13.06
CA TYR A 17 -0.95 -3.93 12.26
C TYR A 17 0.55 -3.79 12.54
N SER A 18 0.93 -3.27 13.70
CA SER A 18 2.33 -3.04 14.07
C SER A 18 3.19 -4.29 14.00
N ASP A 19 2.63 -5.47 14.28
CA ASP A 19 3.30 -6.77 14.20
C ASP A 19 3.62 -7.21 12.77
N TYR A 20 2.78 -6.86 11.81
CA TYR A 20 3.09 -7.07 10.39
C TYR A 20 4.04 -6.01 9.86
N LEU A 21 3.80 -4.74 10.22
CA LEU A 21 4.66 -3.64 9.82
C LEU A 21 6.11 -3.85 10.30
N GLU A 22 6.31 -4.42 11.49
CA GLU A 22 7.64 -4.78 11.99
C GLU A 22 8.36 -5.78 11.09
N LYS A 23 7.65 -6.79 10.58
CA LYS A 23 8.21 -7.80 9.67
C LYS A 23 8.68 -7.21 8.34
N ILE A 24 8.05 -6.13 7.90
CA ILE A 24 8.36 -5.47 6.62
C ILE A 24 9.17 -4.18 6.78
N ILE A 25 9.66 -3.88 7.96
CA ILE A 25 10.31 -2.59 8.27
C ILE A 25 11.55 -2.32 7.39
N LEU A 26 12.17 -3.38 6.86
CA LEU A 26 13.29 -3.29 5.93
C LEU A 26 12.90 -2.73 4.56
N ASN A 27 11.62 -2.65 4.21
CA ASN A 27 11.15 -1.97 3.00
C ASN A 27 11.68 -0.54 2.90
N ARG A 28 11.96 0.11 4.03
CA ARG A 28 12.56 1.45 4.05
C ARG A 28 13.87 1.57 3.28
N GLN A 29 14.60 0.46 3.10
CA GLN A 29 15.86 0.41 2.36
C GLN A 29 15.63 0.28 0.84
N GLN A 30 14.42 -0.08 0.44
CA GLN A 30 14.03 -0.37 -0.93
C GLN A 30 13.33 0.80 -1.63
N VAL A 31 13.12 1.91 -0.93
CA VAL A 31 12.49 3.13 -1.45
C VAL A 31 13.30 4.37 -1.06
N ASP A 32 13.05 5.50 -1.70
CA ASP A 32 13.75 6.74 -1.38
C ASP A 32 13.17 7.43 -0.14
N ARG A 33 11.85 7.36 0.01
CA ARG A 33 11.12 7.84 1.18
C ARG A 33 9.96 6.91 1.46
N TRP A 34 9.66 6.67 2.72
CA TRP A 34 8.52 5.85 3.15
C TRP A 34 7.76 6.55 4.26
N VAL A 35 6.49 6.83 4.01
CA VAL A 35 5.58 7.47 4.97
C VAL A 35 4.53 6.46 5.43
N ILE A 36 4.47 6.23 6.74
CA ILE A 36 3.42 5.41 7.36
C ILE A 36 2.29 6.33 7.80
N VAL A 37 1.08 6.04 7.37
CA VAL A 37 -0.13 6.72 7.81
C VAL A 37 -0.82 5.88 8.87
N THR A 38 -0.98 6.43 10.06
CA THR A 38 -1.62 5.74 11.18
C THR A 38 -2.55 6.67 11.94
N HIS A 39 -3.14 6.22 13.03
CA HIS A 39 -4.03 7.03 13.88
C HIS A 39 -3.39 7.30 15.24
N LYS A 40 -3.75 8.43 15.87
CA LYS A 40 -3.24 8.83 17.20
C LYS A 40 -3.42 7.78 18.32
N SER A 41 -4.38 6.88 18.18
CA SER A 41 -4.63 5.79 19.13
C SER A 41 -3.72 4.58 18.96
N ASP A 42 -3.15 4.38 17.77
CA ASP A 42 -2.27 3.24 17.49
C ASP A 42 -0.85 3.50 17.99
N LYS A 43 -0.70 3.46 19.32
CA LYS A 43 0.58 3.71 19.99
C LYS A 43 1.66 2.68 19.64
N LYS A 44 1.28 1.47 19.22
CA LYS A 44 2.24 0.43 18.84
C LYS A 44 2.89 0.76 17.51
N THR A 45 2.10 1.12 16.50
CA THR A 45 2.62 1.56 15.19
C THR A 45 3.47 2.81 15.33
N ILE A 46 3.04 3.80 16.13
CA ILE A 46 3.80 5.03 16.38
C ILE A 46 5.18 4.69 16.97
N ARG A 47 5.24 3.91 18.06
CA ARG A 47 6.49 3.51 18.71
C ARG A 47 7.41 2.74 17.77
N LEU A 48 6.84 1.87 16.93
CA LEU A 48 7.61 1.12 15.94
C LEU A 48 8.28 2.08 14.95
N CYS A 49 7.53 3.01 14.39
CA CYS A 49 8.08 4.01 13.48
C CYS A 49 9.20 4.83 14.12
N GLU A 50 9.00 5.29 15.37
CA GLU A 50 10.03 6.01 16.14
C GLU A 50 11.28 5.16 16.35
N SER A 51 11.12 3.88 16.75
CA SER A 51 12.24 2.97 17.03
C SER A 51 13.11 2.69 15.81
N TYR A 52 12.50 2.65 14.63
CA TYR A 52 13.21 2.38 13.38
C TYR A 52 13.49 3.62 12.54
N ASN A 53 13.19 4.82 13.07
CA ASN A 53 13.34 6.10 12.37
C ASN A 53 12.64 6.07 10.99
N VAL A 54 11.38 5.60 10.97
CA VAL A 54 10.51 5.64 9.80
C VAL A 54 9.55 6.81 9.96
N GLU A 55 9.39 7.59 8.91
CA GLU A 55 8.49 8.74 8.92
C GLU A 55 7.03 8.29 9.06
N TYR A 56 6.27 8.95 9.91
CA TYR A 56 4.83 8.68 10.05
C TYR A 56 4.02 9.96 10.19
N ILE A 57 2.76 9.86 9.83
CA ILE A 57 1.76 10.92 10.01
C ILE A 57 0.52 10.37 10.72
N LEU A 58 -0.14 11.24 11.46
CA LEU A 58 -1.38 10.90 12.16
C LEU A 58 -2.58 11.33 11.32
N SER A 59 -3.25 10.35 10.72
CA SER A 59 -4.47 10.60 9.95
C SER A 59 -5.61 11.10 10.84
N ARG A 60 -6.33 12.10 10.34
CA ARG A 60 -7.57 12.61 10.95
C ARG A 60 -8.80 11.95 10.33
N ASP A 61 -8.68 11.50 9.09
CA ASP A 61 -9.79 11.07 8.24
C ASP A 61 -9.92 9.56 8.08
N ILE A 62 -9.04 8.78 8.70
CA ILE A 62 -9.00 7.33 8.53
C ILE A 62 -10.30 6.60 8.94
N TYR A 63 -11.09 7.21 9.81
CA TYR A 63 -12.41 6.73 10.25
C TYR A 63 -13.55 7.62 9.75
N SER A 64 -13.30 8.48 8.77
CA SER A 64 -14.31 9.41 8.26
C SER A 64 -15.37 8.70 7.41
N ASN A 65 -16.49 9.40 7.15
CA ASN A 65 -17.59 8.95 6.30
C ASN A 65 -18.28 7.67 6.77
N MET A 66 -18.33 7.42 8.08
CA MET A 66 -18.86 6.14 8.62
C MET A 66 -18.18 4.91 8.01
N SER A 67 -17.00 5.09 7.44
CA SER A 67 -16.18 3.99 6.96
C SER A 67 -15.40 3.42 8.14
N PRO A 68 -15.37 2.09 8.33
CA PRO A 68 -14.51 1.47 9.34
C PRO A 68 -13.03 1.68 9.03
N PHE A 69 -12.70 2.04 7.79
CA PHE A 69 -11.35 2.24 7.33
C PHE A 69 -11.33 3.00 5.99
N ALA A 70 -11.21 4.31 6.05
CA ALA A 70 -11.11 5.18 4.88
C ALA A 70 -9.68 5.18 4.33
N LYS A 71 -9.26 4.06 3.74
CA LYS A 71 -7.88 3.83 3.25
C LYS A 71 -7.46 4.90 2.25
N GLY A 72 -8.29 5.18 1.26
CA GLY A 72 -7.98 6.18 0.22
C GLY A 72 -7.74 7.57 0.78
N LYS A 73 -8.53 8.01 1.77
CA LYS A 73 -8.29 9.30 2.45
C LYS A 73 -6.97 9.32 3.20
N ALA A 74 -6.67 8.26 3.94
CA ALA A 74 -5.40 8.15 4.65
C ALA A 74 -4.21 8.14 3.68
N ILE A 75 -4.32 7.44 2.54
CA ILE A 75 -3.30 7.50 1.48
C ILE A 75 -3.12 8.94 1.01
N ASN A 76 -4.20 9.67 0.73
CA ASN A 76 -4.13 11.06 0.29
C ASN A 76 -3.49 12.00 1.33
N GLU A 77 -3.69 11.74 2.62
CA GLU A 77 -2.94 12.46 3.66
C GLU A 77 -1.44 12.17 3.56
N GLY A 78 -1.04 10.91 3.35
CA GLY A 78 0.35 10.51 3.15
C GLY A 78 0.99 11.12 1.90
N LEU A 79 0.27 11.14 0.79
CA LEU A 79 0.75 11.68 -0.48
C LEU A 79 1.15 13.16 -0.40
N LYS A 80 0.50 13.94 0.47
CA LYS A 80 0.85 15.37 0.69
C LYS A 80 2.25 15.57 1.25
N TYR A 81 2.84 14.53 1.84
CA TYR A 81 4.19 14.57 2.39
C TYR A 81 5.25 14.03 1.43
N LEU A 82 4.84 13.43 0.31
CA LEU A 82 5.74 12.94 -0.71
C LEU A 82 6.04 14.06 -1.73
N GLU A 83 7.20 13.98 -2.36
CA GLU A 83 7.56 14.91 -3.44
C GLU A 83 6.69 14.65 -4.67
N SER A 84 6.37 15.72 -5.40
CA SER A 84 5.70 15.63 -6.69
C SER A 84 6.69 15.26 -7.80
N ASP A 85 6.17 14.69 -8.89
CA ASP A 85 6.92 14.33 -10.09
C ASP A 85 7.90 13.14 -9.90
N ASP A 86 7.53 12.23 -8.98
CA ASP A 86 8.26 10.99 -8.70
C ASP A 86 7.31 9.78 -8.79
N TRP A 87 7.89 8.57 -8.76
CA TRP A 87 7.13 7.34 -8.63
C TRP A 87 6.56 7.19 -7.22
N VAL A 88 5.29 6.90 -7.14
CA VAL A 88 4.56 6.64 -5.89
C VAL A 88 4.25 5.16 -5.80
N LEU A 89 4.62 4.55 -4.69
CA LEU A 89 4.29 3.18 -4.33
C LEU A 89 3.29 3.19 -3.16
N GLN A 90 2.05 2.81 -3.42
CA GLN A 90 1.16 2.39 -2.35
C GLN A 90 1.41 0.90 -2.08
N ILE A 91 1.66 0.58 -0.80
CA ILE A 91 1.95 -0.79 -0.37
C ILE A 91 1.27 -1.07 0.98
N ASP A 92 0.67 -2.24 1.13
CA ASP A 92 0.02 -2.64 2.38
C ASP A 92 1.03 -2.98 3.48
N SER A 93 0.60 -2.89 4.74
CA SER A 93 1.47 -3.04 5.92
C SER A 93 1.93 -4.47 6.20
N ASP A 94 1.56 -5.42 5.38
CA ASP A 94 1.92 -6.84 5.44
C ASP A 94 2.68 -7.33 4.20
N ILE A 95 3.12 -6.42 3.34
CA ILE A 95 3.81 -6.75 2.08
C ILE A 95 5.30 -6.42 2.17
N LEU A 96 6.14 -7.43 2.09
CA LEU A 96 7.61 -7.31 2.06
C LEU A 96 8.10 -7.22 0.61
N LEU A 97 8.86 -6.17 0.33
CA LEU A 97 9.54 -5.97 -0.96
C LEU A 97 10.78 -6.87 -1.05
N PRO A 98 11.17 -7.34 -2.24
CA PRO A 98 12.44 -8.03 -2.42
C PRO A 98 13.64 -7.09 -2.18
N ASP A 99 14.76 -7.63 -1.72
CA ASP A 99 15.96 -6.88 -1.34
C ASP A 99 16.56 -6.04 -2.49
N ASN A 100 16.26 -6.39 -3.73
CA ASN A 100 16.71 -5.68 -4.93
C ASN A 100 15.59 -4.84 -5.58
N PHE A 101 14.47 -4.61 -4.93
CA PHE A 101 13.29 -3.94 -5.50
C PHE A 101 13.65 -2.64 -6.21
N LYS A 102 14.30 -1.72 -5.52
CA LYS A 102 14.67 -0.41 -6.08
C LYS A 102 15.59 -0.54 -7.29
N ALA A 103 16.55 -1.45 -7.23
CA ALA A 103 17.45 -1.70 -8.35
C ALA A 103 16.72 -2.29 -9.55
N SER A 104 15.83 -3.25 -9.31
CA SER A 104 15.01 -3.88 -10.35
C SER A 104 14.09 -2.87 -11.04
N VAL A 105 13.38 -2.04 -10.27
CA VAL A 105 12.50 -1.01 -10.83
C VAL A 105 13.30 0.04 -11.62
N ASN A 106 14.47 0.44 -11.12
CA ASN A 106 15.33 1.41 -11.82
C ASN A 106 15.96 0.86 -13.11
N ALA A 107 16.03 -0.45 -13.27
CA ALA A 107 16.49 -1.08 -14.51
C ALA A 107 15.41 -1.11 -15.60
N LEU A 108 14.14 -0.89 -15.24
CA LEU A 108 13.01 -0.90 -16.16
C LEU A 108 12.83 0.45 -16.84
N HIS A 109 12.21 0.43 -18.02
CA HIS A 109 11.71 1.62 -18.72
C HIS A 109 10.22 1.75 -18.43
N LEU A 110 9.89 2.33 -17.26
CA LEU A 110 8.51 2.51 -16.88
C LEU A 110 7.84 3.63 -17.68
N ASP A 111 6.60 3.40 -18.08
CA ASP A 111 5.73 4.38 -18.74
C ASP A 111 4.91 5.13 -17.67
N VAL A 112 5.02 6.45 -17.63
CA VAL A 112 4.33 7.31 -16.65
C VAL A 112 2.80 7.23 -16.73
N ASP A 113 2.26 6.75 -17.84
CA ASP A 113 0.81 6.56 -18.06
C ASP A 113 0.30 5.20 -17.57
N THR A 114 1.18 4.34 -17.08
CA THR A 114 0.87 2.96 -16.68
C THR A 114 0.84 2.81 -15.16
N LEU A 115 -0.15 2.08 -14.66
CA LEU A 115 -0.15 1.56 -13.29
C LEU A 115 0.53 0.20 -13.27
N TYR A 116 1.49 0.04 -12.38
CA TYR A 116 2.22 -1.21 -12.19
C TYR A 116 1.81 -1.92 -10.91
N GLY A 117 1.59 -3.23 -11.01
CA GLY A 117 1.40 -4.15 -9.90
C GLY A 117 2.57 -5.12 -9.73
N ALA A 118 2.52 -5.94 -8.70
CA ALA A 118 3.48 -7.00 -8.44
C ALA A 118 2.76 -8.34 -8.29
N ARG A 119 3.50 -9.43 -8.45
CA ARG A 119 3.03 -10.78 -8.10
C ARG A 119 3.22 -10.99 -6.60
N ARG A 120 2.34 -11.77 -5.97
CA ARG A 120 2.37 -12.01 -4.53
C ARG A 120 2.59 -13.48 -4.20
N THR A 121 3.50 -13.73 -3.26
CA THR A 121 3.67 -15.04 -2.63
C THR A 121 3.39 -14.94 -1.13
N ASN A 122 3.10 -16.07 -0.49
CA ASN A 122 3.14 -16.16 0.96
C ASN A 122 4.56 -16.42 1.46
N ILE A 123 4.74 -16.48 2.79
CA ILE A 123 6.06 -16.75 3.42
C ILE A 123 6.64 -18.10 2.99
N SER A 124 5.83 -19.08 2.65
CA SER A 124 6.32 -20.39 2.14
C SER A 124 6.72 -20.38 0.67
N GLY A 125 6.59 -19.23 -0.03
CA GLY A 125 6.90 -19.10 -1.44
C GLY A 125 5.79 -19.55 -2.40
N SER A 126 4.62 -19.95 -1.88
CA SER A 126 3.48 -20.31 -2.71
C SER A 126 2.86 -19.04 -3.32
N ILE A 127 2.61 -19.06 -4.63
CA ILE A 127 1.95 -17.95 -5.31
C ILE A 127 0.52 -17.80 -4.77
N ILE A 128 0.17 -16.58 -4.38
CA ILE A 128 -1.20 -16.23 -4.00
C ILE A 128 -1.89 -15.79 -5.28
N ASN A 129 -2.71 -16.69 -5.83
CA ASN A 129 -3.59 -16.34 -6.94
C ASN A 129 -4.78 -15.56 -6.40
N GLU A 130 -4.93 -14.36 -6.84
CA GLU A 130 -6.10 -13.56 -6.56
C GLU A 130 -7.20 -13.95 -7.55
N ILE A 131 -8.33 -14.35 -7.01
CA ILE A 131 -9.48 -14.82 -7.75
C ILE A 131 -10.60 -13.82 -7.51
N THR A 132 -11.25 -13.34 -8.58
CA THR A 132 -12.47 -12.56 -8.47
C THR A 132 -13.59 -13.38 -7.81
N PRO A 133 -14.65 -12.74 -7.29
CA PRO A 133 -15.80 -13.47 -6.74
C PRO A 133 -16.40 -14.53 -7.69
N ASP A 134 -16.21 -14.36 -8.99
CA ASP A 134 -16.69 -15.28 -10.04
C ASP A 134 -15.69 -16.43 -10.32
N GLY A 135 -14.59 -16.53 -9.55
CA GLY A 135 -13.64 -17.62 -9.70
C GLY A 135 -12.60 -17.43 -10.81
N ASN A 136 -12.58 -16.29 -11.49
CA ASN A 136 -11.60 -16.00 -12.51
C ASN A 136 -10.33 -15.38 -11.89
N PRO A 137 -9.12 -15.67 -12.42
CA PRO A 137 -7.93 -14.93 -12.02
C PRO A 137 -8.16 -13.45 -12.32
N VAL A 138 -7.76 -12.58 -11.38
CA VAL A 138 -7.81 -11.12 -11.56
C VAL A 138 -6.81 -10.74 -12.65
N VAL A 139 -7.28 -10.82 -13.88
CA VAL A 139 -6.53 -10.38 -15.05
C VAL A 139 -6.94 -8.93 -15.29
N GLY A 140 -6.10 -8.00 -14.90
CA GLY A 140 -6.23 -6.61 -15.30
C GLY A 140 -6.54 -5.58 -14.21
N ASP A 141 -7.02 -5.96 -13.03
CA ASP A 141 -7.09 -5.01 -11.93
C ASP A 141 -5.85 -5.18 -11.03
N ILE A 142 -5.07 -4.13 -10.93
CA ILE A 142 -3.95 -4.08 -9.99
C ILE A 142 -4.54 -3.81 -8.61
N ILE A 143 -4.43 -4.81 -7.74
CA ILE A 143 -5.06 -4.80 -6.43
C ILE A 143 -4.23 -3.98 -5.46
N GLY A 144 -4.90 -3.45 -4.44
CA GLY A 144 -4.38 -2.44 -3.53
C GLY A 144 -3.29 -2.88 -2.56
N PHE A 145 -2.77 -4.11 -2.64
CA PHE A 145 -1.62 -4.48 -1.81
C PHE A 145 -0.31 -3.89 -2.34
N PHE A 146 -0.23 -3.61 -3.65
CA PHE A 146 0.92 -3.00 -4.32
C PHE A 146 0.44 -2.26 -5.56
N GLN A 147 0.59 -0.95 -5.58
CA GLN A 147 0.29 -0.10 -6.72
C GLN A 147 1.41 0.92 -6.90
N LEU A 148 2.10 0.87 -8.04
CA LEU A 148 3.18 1.79 -8.40
C LEU A 148 2.77 2.62 -9.60
N TRP A 149 2.76 3.96 -9.46
CA TRP A 149 2.42 4.89 -10.54
C TRP A 149 3.27 6.15 -10.47
N HIS A 150 3.29 6.93 -11.53
CA HIS A 150 3.96 8.23 -11.55
C HIS A 150 2.99 9.33 -11.11
N SER A 151 3.42 10.18 -10.18
CA SER A 151 2.57 11.22 -9.57
C SER A 151 2.12 12.30 -10.56
N SER A 152 2.86 12.50 -11.67
CA SER A 152 2.41 13.39 -12.76
C SER A 152 1.12 12.92 -13.43
N LYS A 153 0.81 11.61 -13.39
CA LYS A 153 -0.44 11.08 -13.94
C LYS A 153 -1.61 11.31 -13.01
N PHE A 154 -1.45 10.96 -11.73
CA PHE A 154 -2.42 11.22 -10.68
C PHE A 154 -1.68 11.54 -9.38
N SER A 155 -1.89 12.75 -8.87
CA SER A 155 -1.32 13.23 -7.60
C SER A 155 -2.16 12.82 -6.38
N ASP A 156 -3.31 12.17 -6.62
CA ASP A 156 -4.27 11.75 -5.60
C ASP A 156 -4.65 10.27 -5.77
N TYR A 157 -5.14 9.68 -4.69
CA TYR A 157 -5.74 8.35 -4.67
C TYR A 157 -7.27 8.47 -4.63
N VAL A 158 -8.00 7.45 -5.12
CA VAL A 158 -9.47 7.42 -4.97
C VAL A 158 -9.83 7.24 -3.50
N ASP A 159 -10.78 8.05 -3.00
CA ASP A 159 -11.12 8.14 -1.58
C ASP A 159 -12.63 8.30 -1.31
N LYS A 160 -13.46 7.96 -2.30
CA LYS A 160 -14.91 8.20 -2.23
C LYS A 160 -15.72 6.98 -1.82
N SER A 161 -15.07 5.82 -1.76
CA SER A 161 -15.74 4.55 -1.51
C SER A 161 -15.93 4.30 -0.01
N LYS A 162 -16.77 3.31 0.31
CA LYS A 162 -17.00 2.90 1.69
C LYS A 162 -16.02 1.82 2.17
N THR A 163 -15.27 1.23 1.24
CA THR A 163 -14.33 0.14 1.54
C THR A 163 -12.97 0.38 0.90
N ALA A 164 -11.92 -0.08 1.56
CA ALA A 164 -10.56 0.00 1.05
C ALA A 164 -10.40 -0.70 -0.31
N SER A 165 -10.98 -1.88 -0.46
CA SER A 165 -10.91 -2.66 -1.71
C SER A 165 -11.56 -1.95 -2.89
N GLU A 166 -12.64 -1.21 -2.63
CA GLU A 166 -13.32 -0.44 -3.68
C GLU A 166 -12.49 0.78 -4.09
N ASP A 167 -11.88 1.49 -3.14
CA ASP A 167 -10.95 2.59 -3.43
C ASP A 167 -9.77 2.10 -4.27
N ASP A 168 -9.17 0.96 -3.88
CA ASP A 168 -8.05 0.34 -4.61
C ASP A 168 -8.42 -0.01 -6.06
N SER A 169 -9.58 -0.64 -6.25
CA SER A 169 -10.07 -1.02 -7.58
C SER A 169 -10.43 0.19 -8.44
N GLN A 170 -11.06 1.20 -7.86
CA GLN A 170 -11.41 2.42 -8.58
C GLN A 170 -10.15 3.22 -8.94
N HIS A 171 -9.12 3.27 -8.07
CA HIS A 171 -7.85 3.89 -8.41
C HIS A 171 -7.20 3.17 -9.58
N SER A 172 -7.14 1.85 -9.56
CA SER A 172 -6.61 1.04 -10.66
C SER A 172 -7.33 1.34 -11.99
N ARG A 173 -8.65 1.47 -11.98
CA ARG A 173 -9.46 1.74 -13.18
C ARG A 173 -9.28 3.12 -13.79
N ARG A 174 -8.65 4.06 -13.09
CA ARG A 174 -8.28 5.38 -13.66
C ARG A 174 -7.22 5.26 -14.75
N PHE A 175 -6.42 4.19 -14.73
CA PHE A 175 -5.36 3.95 -15.68
C PHE A 175 -5.84 3.11 -16.85
N LEU A 176 -5.60 3.59 -18.07
CA LEU A 176 -5.90 2.82 -19.30
C LEU A 176 -4.93 1.66 -19.49
N LYS A 177 -3.68 1.83 -19.04
CA LYS A 177 -2.65 0.80 -19.09
C LYS A 177 -2.36 0.32 -17.68
N ARG A 178 -2.30 -1.00 -17.51
CA ARG A 178 -2.02 -1.68 -16.25
C ARG A 178 -1.15 -2.89 -16.55
N GLU A 179 -0.03 -2.99 -15.86
CA GLU A 179 0.97 -4.04 -16.09
C GLU A 179 1.46 -4.63 -14.77
N ALA A 180 1.70 -5.93 -14.74
CA ALA A 180 2.38 -6.58 -13.64
C ALA A 180 3.89 -6.53 -13.88
N LEU A 181 4.64 -6.04 -12.91
CA LEU A 181 6.09 -6.15 -12.90
C LEU A 181 6.49 -7.63 -12.76
N ASP A 182 7.57 -8.02 -13.41
CA ASP A 182 8.14 -9.35 -13.22
C ASP A 182 8.95 -9.42 -11.92
N LEU A 183 8.25 -9.19 -10.83
CA LEU A 183 8.79 -9.26 -9.47
C LEU A 183 7.75 -9.84 -8.50
N PHE A 184 8.26 -10.50 -7.46
CA PHE A 184 7.43 -11.07 -6.41
C PHE A 184 7.62 -10.29 -5.11
N VAL A 185 6.52 -9.95 -4.48
CA VAL A 185 6.46 -9.45 -3.11
C VAL A 185 5.94 -10.55 -2.18
N VAL A 186 6.29 -10.50 -0.91
CA VAL A 186 5.89 -11.52 0.07
C VAL A 186 4.81 -10.97 0.99
N ASP A 187 3.67 -11.64 1.04
CA ASP A 187 2.65 -11.42 2.05
C ASP A 187 3.07 -12.09 3.35
N VAL A 188 3.42 -11.29 4.35
CA VAL A 188 3.90 -11.77 5.64
C VAL A 188 2.77 -12.07 6.64
N SER A 189 1.52 -11.79 6.28
CA SER A 189 0.37 -12.14 7.10
C SER A 189 0.11 -13.65 7.11
N ASN A 190 0.63 -14.36 6.11
CA ASN A 190 0.46 -15.79 5.89
C ASN A 190 -1.01 -16.23 5.75
N GLU A 191 -1.90 -15.30 5.54
CA GLU A 191 -3.33 -15.56 5.44
C GLU A 191 -3.86 -15.23 4.05
N ARG A 192 -4.83 -16.03 3.63
CA ARG A 192 -5.68 -15.65 2.50
C ARG A 192 -6.44 -14.38 2.91
N CYS A 193 -6.27 -13.33 2.18
CA CYS A 193 -6.70 -11.94 2.29
C CYS A 193 -8.00 -11.57 3.04
N ILE A 194 -8.70 -12.47 3.68
CA ILE A 194 -10.06 -12.22 4.13
C ILE A 194 -10.16 -12.04 5.64
N ASN A 195 -9.16 -12.44 6.41
CA ASN A 195 -9.34 -12.47 7.86
C ASN A 195 -8.18 -12.01 8.74
N HIS A 196 -7.08 -11.51 8.24
CA HIS A 196 -6.00 -10.92 9.08
C HIS A 196 -6.19 -11.09 10.61
N ASP A 197 -6.32 -12.31 11.09
CA ASP A 197 -6.67 -12.65 12.49
C ASP A 197 -7.99 -12.01 13.00
N GLY A 198 -8.96 -11.81 12.09
CA GLY A 198 -10.18 -11.08 12.39
C GLY A 198 -10.03 -9.57 12.46
N ARG A 199 -8.86 -9.02 12.11
CA ARG A 199 -8.57 -7.58 12.10
C ARG A 199 -8.88 -6.89 10.78
N GLY A 200 -9.18 -7.62 9.71
CA GLY A 200 -9.44 -7.09 8.37
C GLY A 200 -10.60 -6.09 8.32
N ALA A 201 -10.71 -5.38 7.20
CA ALA A 201 -11.74 -4.35 6.97
C ALA A 201 -13.18 -4.86 7.16
N TYR A 202 -13.37 -6.15 7.05
CA TYR A 202 -14.65 -6.86 7.29
C TYR A 202 -14.69 -7.59 8.63
N GLY A 203 -13.56 -7.70 9.33
CA GLY A 203 -13.47 -8.28 10.64
C GLY A 203 -13.92 -7.30 11.71
N LYS A 204 -14.21 -7.80 12.88
CA LYS A 204 -14.72 -7.14 14.08
C LYS A 204 -13.82 -6.01 14.62
N ARG A 205 -13.34 -5.08 13.76
CA ARG A 205 -12.82 -3.84 14.27
C ARG A 205 -13.94 -3.23 15.09
N LYS A 206 -13.81 -3.28 16.40
CA LYS A 206 -14.62 -2.45 17.27
C LYS A 206 -14.47 -1.05 16.74
N TYR A 207 -15.55 -0.46 16.25
CA TYR A 207 -15.65 0.95 16.05
C TYR A 207 -15.28 1.58 17.37
N LEU A 208 -14.06 2.02 17.51
CA LEU A 208 -13.72 2.95 18.55
C LEU A 208 -14.40 4.24 18.11
N LEU A 209 -15.67 4.36 18.50
CA LEU A 209 -16.33 5.64 18.55
C LEU A 209 -15.51 6.47 19.55
N TYR A 210 -14.54 7.20 19.04
CA TYR A 210 -13.87 8.24 19.79
C TYR A 210 -14.86 9.41 19.82
N ASN A 211 -15.70 9.40 20.83
CA ASN A 211 -16.27 10.63 21.35
C ASN A 211 -15.10 11.35 22.02
N ASP A 212 -14.62 12.41 21.42
CA ASP A 212 -13.80 13.43 22.08
C ASP A 212 -14.68 14.26 23.02
#